data_6e7f6dadd7a097e08db7d1ebabe5f5c6
#
_entry.id   6e7f6dadd7a097e08db7d1ebabe5f5c6
#
_cell.length_a   1.000
_cell.length_b   1.000
_cell.length_c   1.000
_cell.angle_alpha   90.00
_cell.angle_beta   90.00
_cell.angle_gamma   90.00
#
_symmetry.space_group_name_H-M   'P 1'
#
loop_
_entity.id
_entity.type
_entity.pdbx_description
1 polymer ?
#
loop_
_entity_poly.entity_id
_entity_poly.type
_entity_poly.pdbx_seq_one_letter_code
_entity_poly.pdbx_strand_id
1 'polypeptide(L)'
;LEHVEDGSNEYIDKRGKISNFELTEPINMVGLIDSKRGTIRANHYHPQQEQKCLFTKGQIIEIFQDILNPNSPKITQVVNEGQISIIKPNVAHTMVFSKDTTFLNLVRGEREHENYGITHTIKHVFVDEKEKELLLSCYKFECRSCGNEKLKRVISLGYQPLANNLLNKKTEKAELYPLEVNYCNKCHNCQLSVAVDPKKNVF
;
A
#
# COMPACT_ATOMS: atom_id res chain seq x y z
N LEU A 1 -5.02 11.32 2.40
CA LEU A 1 -3.74 10.65 2.59
C LEU A 1 -3.33 9.94 1.29
N GLU A 2 -2.94 10.67 0.25
CA GLU A 2 -2.25 10.09 -0.90
C GLU A 2 -0.76 10.16 -0.63
N HIS A 3 -0.09 9.02 -0.61
CA HIS A 3 1.33 8.91 -0.28
C HIS A 3 2.16 8.29 -1.40
N VAL A 4 1.55 8.00 -2.56
CA VAL A 4 2.24 7.40 -3.69
C VAL A 4 2.30 8.39 -4.84
N GLU A 5 3.52 8.65 -5.31
CA GLU A 5 3.78 9.58 -6.39
C GLU A 5 4.44 8.88 -7.56
N ASP A 6 4.03 9.24 -8.76
CA ASP A 6 4.77 8.97 -9.98
C ASP A 6 5.93 9.96 -10.11
N GLY A 7 7.01 9.56 -10.78
CA GLY A 7 8.10 10.48 -11.08
C GLY A 7 7.61 11.70 -11.88
N SER A 8 8.10 12.88 -11.52
CA SER A 8 7.83 14.14 -12.20
C SER A 8 8.88 14.45 -13.28
N ASN A 9 8.58 15.43 -14.15
CA ASN A 9 9.51 15.89 -15.18
C ASN A 9 10.15 14.76 -15.99
N GLU A 10 9.33 13.85 -16.47
CA GLU A 10 9.77 12.70 -17.26
C GLU A 10 10.38 13.15 -18.58
N TYR A 11 11.57 12.64 -18.88
CA TYR A 11 12.24 12.79 -20.18
C TYR A 11 12.35 11.43 -20.85
N ILE A 12 11.83 11.32 -22.09
CA ILE A 12 11.84 10.07 -22.85
C ILE A 12 12.54 10.31 -24.18
N ASP A 13 13.55 9.48 -24.49
CA ASP A 13 14.20 9.45 -25.79
C ASP A 13 14.48 7.99 -26.24
N LYS A 14 15.22 7.82 -27.36
CA LYS A 14 15.57 6.49 -27.89
C LYS A 14 16.39 5.60 -26.94
N ARG A 15 16.96 6.15 -25.88
CA ARG A 15 17.73 5.42 -24.85
C ARG A 15 16.86 4.94 -23.70
N GLY A 16 15.66 5.50 -23.50
CA GLY A 16 14.74 5.15 -22.43
C GLY A 16 14.13 6.37 -21.74
N LYS A 17 13.83 6.23 -20.46
CA LYS A 17 13.09 7.19 -19.66
C LYS A 17 13.92 7.64 -18.45
N ILE A 18 13.85 8.94 -18.14
CA ILE A 18 14.32 9.51 -16.88
C ILE A 18 13.08 9.97 -16.10
N SER A 19 12.96 9.54 -14.85
CA SER A 19 11.92 10.01 -13.92
C SER A 19 12.61 10.66 -12.72
N ASN A 20 12.13 11.83 -12.31
CA ASN A 20 12.68 12.58 -11.19
C ASN A 20 11.70 12.50 -10.00
N PHE A 21 12.26 12.44 -8.78
CA PHE A 21 11.51 12.45 -7.54
C PHE A 21 12.05 13.57 -6.66
N GLU A 22 11.16 14.48 -6.27
CA GLU A 22 11.54 15.56 -5.36
C GLU A 22 11.42 15.06 -3.91
N LEU A 23 12.48 15.28 -3.13
CA LEU A 23 12.53 14.90 -1.73
C LEU A 23 12.60 16.16 -0.87
N THR A 24 11.72 16.24 0.11
CA THR A 24 11.61 17.38 1.03
C THR A 24 12.76 17.46 2.04
N GLU A 25 13.44 16.32 2.25
CA GLU A 25 14.55 16.22 3.21
C GLU A 25 15.76 15.56 2.55
N PRO A 26 17.00 15.99 2.93
CA PRO A 26 18.20 15.32 2.47
C PRO A 26 18.25 13.88 2.96
N ILE A 27 18.76 12.98 2.12
CA ILE A 27 19.04 11.58 2.47
C ILE A 27 20.54 11.38 2.59
N ASN A 28 20.99 10.55 3.52
CA ASN A 28 22.40 10.19 3.70
C ASN A 28 22.62 8.68 3.76
N MET A 29 21.55 7.89 3.69
CA MET A 29 21.62 6.42 3.61
C MET A 29 20.56 5.91 2.64
N VAL A 30 20.93 4.89 1.86
CA VAL A 30 20.03 4.15 0.98
C VAL A 30 20.07 2.68 1.36
N GLY A 31 18.93 2.12 1.72
CA GLY A 31 18.77 0.68 1.90
C GLY A 31 18.22 0.04 0.64
N LEU A 32 18.91 -0.93 0.07
CA LEU A 32 18.38 -1.79 -1.00
C LEU A 32 17.70 -2.99 -0.37
N ILE A 33 16.42 -3.18 -0.66
CA ILE A 33 15.61 -4.21 -0.02
C ILE A 33 14.94 -5.07 -1.07
N ASP A 34 15.18 -6.39 -0.99
CA ASP A 34 14.47 -7.40 -1.75
C ASP A 34 13.42 -8.10 -0.89
N SER A 35 12.27 -8.37 -1.46
CA SER A 35 11.16 -9.03 -0.78
C SER A 35 10.45 -10.00 -1.72
N LYS A 36 10.14 -11.18 -1.21
CA LYS A 36 9.45 -12.21 -1.97
C LYS A 36 7.94 -11.99 -2.00
N ARG A 37 7.32 -12.35 -3.10
CA ARG A 37 5.86 -12.43 -3.20
C ARG A 37 5.27 -13.21 -2.02
N GLY A 38 4.15 -12.75 -1.50
CA GLY A 38 3.43 -13.39 -0.40
C GLY A 38 4.00 -13.10 0.99
N THR A 39 5.02 -12.22 1.11
CA THR A 39 5.55 -11.81 2.42
C THR A 39 4.94 -10.50 2.89
N ILE A 40 5.11 -10.21 4.18
CA ILE A 40 4.75 -8.96 4.84
C ILE A 40 6.02 -8.29 5.37
N ARG A 41 6.10 -6.97 5.23
CA ARG A 41 7.05 -6.12 5.97
C ARG A 41 6.32 -4.99 6.66
N ALA A 42 7.06 -4.25 7.49
CA ALA A 42 6.59 -3.17 8.33
C ALA A 42 5.67 -3.67 9.46
N ASN A 43 4.35 -3.43 9.46
CA ASN A 43 3.49 -3.61 10.64
C ASN A 43 3.98 -2.78 11.83
N HIS A 44 4.31 -1.51 11.54
CA HIS A 44 4.84 -0.56 12.50
C HIS A 44 4.53 0.88 12.09
N TYR A 45 4.93 1.83 12.91
CA TYR A 45 4.98 3.25 12.57
C TYR A 45 6.28 3.88 13.05
N HIS A 46 6.60 5.05 12.52
CA HIS A 46 7.73 5.87 12.92
C HIS A 46 7.21 7.13 13.61
N PRO A 47 7.60 7.41 14.86
CA PRO A 47 7.15 8.63 15.55
C PRO A 47 7.71 9.92 14.95
N GLN A 48 8.89 9.87 14.35
CA GLN A 48 9.62 11.06 13.90
C GLN A 48 10.00 11.03 12.42
N GLN A 49 10.25 9.86 11.86
CA GLN A 49 10.73 9.72 10.48
C GLN A 49 9.57 9.75 9.48
N GLU A 50 9.75 10.48 8.39
CA GLU A 50 9.03 10.26 7.14
C GLU A 50 9.74 9.14 6.37
N GLN A 51 9.09 8.01 6.17
CA GLN A 51 9.67 6.90 5.41
C GLN A 51 9.40 7.08 3.92
N LYS A 52 10.46 6.99 3.12
CA LYS A 52 10.41 7.10 1.66
C LYS A 52 10.93 5.81 1.03
N CYS A 53 10.10 5.15 0.22
CA CYS A 53 10.45 3.93 -0.48
C CYS A 53 10.24 4.07 -1.98
N LEU A 54 11.33 4.07 -2.76
CA LEU A 54 11.28 4.08 -4.23
C LEU A 54 11.30 2.64 -4.75
N PHE A 55 10.23 2.22 -5.41
CA PHE A 55 10.07 0.88 -5.94
C PHE A 55 10.70 0.76 -7.32
N THR A 56 11.80 0.02 -7.43
CA THR A 56 12.57 -0.17 -8.67
C THR A 56 12.14 -1.39 -9.45
N LYS A 57 11.40 -2.32 -8.79
CA LYS A 57 10.83 -3.53 -9.41
C LYS A 57 9.69 -4.07 -8.57
N GLY A 58 8.68 -4.62 -9.22
CA GLY A 58 7.61 -5.37 -8.56
C GLY A 58 6.39 -4.54 -8.22
N GLN A 59 5.64 -4.99 -7.21
CA GLN A 59 4.36 -4.39 -6.81
C GLN A 59 3.99 -4.82 -5.39
N ILE A 60 3.42 -3.91 -4.63
CA ILE A 60 2.89 -4.17 -3.29
C ILE A 60 1.45 -3.66 -3.15
N ILE A 61 0.74 -4.20 -2.16
CA ILE A 61 -0.40 -3.54 -1.52
C ILE A 61 0.16 -2.92 -0.24
N GLU A 62 0.13 -1.61 -0.16
CA GLU A 62 0.44 -0.86 1.05
C GLU A 62 -0.84 -0.58 1.81
N ILE A 63 -0.85 -0.88 3.10
CA ILE A 63 -1.98 -0.65 4.00
C ILE A 63 -1.50 0.34 5.06
N PHE A 64 -2.27 1.38 5.33
CA PHE A 64 -1.90 2.39 6.29
C PHE A 64 -3.08 2.96 7.06
N GLN A 65 -2.80 3.51 8.24
CA GLN A 65 -3.76 4.14 9.13
C GLN A 65 -3.07 5.24 9.95
N ASP A 66 -3.70 6.40 10.06
CA ASP A 66 -3.27 7.46 10.96
C ASP A 66 -3.58 7.06 12.41
N ILE A 67 -2.56 6.83 13.22
CA ILE A 67 -2.73 6.40 14.61
C ILE A 67 -3.07 7.55 15.57
N LEU A 68 -2.85 8.80 15.16
CA LEU A 68 -3.22 9.97 15.95
C LEU A 68 -4.73 10.25 15.91
N ASN A 69 -5.42 9.70 14.91
CA ASN A 69 -6.87 9.80 14.79
C ASN A 69 -7.49 8.41 15.00
N PRO A 70 -8.07 8.12 16.18
CA PRO A 70 -8.67 6.80 16.48
C PRO A 70 -9.78 6.38 15.52
N ASN A 71 -10.40 7.33 14.83
CA ASN A 71 -11.46 7.09 13.84
C ASN A 71 -10.93 7.04 12.40
N SER A 72 -9.62 7.14 12.21
CA SER A 72 -9.03 7.05 10.88
C SER A 72 -9.30 5.69 10.26
N PRO A 73 -9.83 5.63 9.04
CA PRO A 73 -10.02 4.37 8.37
C PRO A 73 -8.69 3.75 7.99
N LYS A 74 -8.64 2.42 8.00
CA LYS A 74 -7.59 1.65 7.36
C LYS A 74 -7.75 1.78 5.84
N ILE A 75 -6.71 2.15 5.14
CA ILE A 75 -6.72 2.42 3.69
C ILE A 75 -5.69 1.52 3.00
N THR A 76 -6.04 1.01 1.83
CA THR A 76 -5.11 0.27 0.96
C THR A 76 -4.70 1.12 -0.23
N GLN A 77 -3.50 0.87 -0.72
CA GLN A 77 -2.99 1.47 -1.95
C GLN A 77 -2.05 0.50 -2.65
N VAL A 78 -2.14 0.40 -3.98
CA VAL A 78 -1.15 -0.35 -4.77
C VAL A 78 0.01 0.58 -5.09
N VAL A 79 1.23 0.11 -4.85
CA VAL A 79 2.46 0.79 -5.27
C VAL A 79 3.13 -0.09 -6.31
N ASN A 80 3.41 0.51 -7.47
CA ASN A 80 4.01 -0.16 -8.62
C ASN A 80 5.47 0.23 -8.81
N GLU A 81 6.16 -0.51 -9.64
CA GLU A 81 7.47 -0.14 -10.15
C GLU A 81 7.47 1.29 -10.72
N GLY A 82 8.51 2.05 -10.40
CA GLY A 82 8.67 3.44 -10.80
C GLY A 82 7.91 4.45 -9.94
N GLN A 83 7.28 4.02 -8.84
CA GLN A 83 6.61 4.91 -7.90
C GLN A 83 7.39 5.02 -6.59
N ILE A 84 7.22 6.14 -5.90
CA ILE A 84 7.71 6.34 -4.54
C ILE A 84 6.54 6.36 -3.58
N SER A 85 6.67 5.61 -2.48
CA SER A 85 5.75 5.70 -1.32
C SER A 85 6.38 6.58 -0.25
N ILE A 86 5.61 7.52 0.27
CA ILE A 86 6.02 8.47 1.31
C ILE A 86 5.07 8.35 2.49
N ILE A 87 5.53 7.74 3.58
CA ILE A 87 4.76 7.53 4.80
C ILE A 87 5.17 8.55 5.86
N LYS A 88 4.24 9.38 6.27
CA LYS A 88 4.45 10.43 7.27
C LYS A 88 4.66 9.84 8.68
N PRO A 89 5.29 10.60 9.59
CA PRO A 89 5.36 10.22 11.00
C PRO A 89 3.96 9.90 11.57
N ASN A 90 3.91 8.93 12.49
CA ASN A 90 2.69 8.46 13.15
C ASN A 90 1.61 7.86 12.22
N VAL A 91 2.00 7.46 11.02
CA VAL A 91 1.16 6.63 10.16
C VAL A 91 1.63 5.19 10.26
N ALA A 92 0.79 4.33 10.85
CA ALA A 92 1.03 2.89 10.85
C ALA A 92 0.89 2.37 9.42
N HIS A 93 1.82 1.50 9.01
CA HIS A 93 1.84 0.99 7.65
C HIS A 93 2.30 -0.47 7.60
N THR A 94 1.86 -1.15 6.57
CA THR A 94 2.21 -2.54 6.25
C THR A 94 2.36 -2.68 4.74
N MET A 95 3.36 -3.44 4.32
CA MET A 95 3.62 -3.76 2.92
C MET A 95 3.34 -5.25 2.69
N VAL A 96 2.35 -5.55 1.86
CA VAL A 96 2.04 -6.91 1.40
C VAL A 96 2.54 -7.05 -0.03
N PHE A 97 3.47 -7.98 -0.25
CA PHE A 97 4.15 -8.12 -1.54
C PHE A 97 3.34 -9.00 -2.50
N SER A 98 2.73 -8.40 -3.53
CA SER A 98 1.97 -9.10 -4.57
C SER A 98 2.85 -9.70 -5.67
N LYS A 99 4.06 -9.16 -5.86
CA LYS A 99 5.11 -9.67 -6.75
C LYS A 99 6.45 -9.69 -6.00
N ASP A 100 7.45 -10.42 -6.52
CA ASP A 100 8.85 -10.26 -6.07
C ASP A 100 9.25 -8.81 -6.32
N THR A 101 9.68 -8.12 -5.28
CA THR A 101 9.81 -6.66 -5.28
C THR A 101 11.18 -6.23 -4.77
N THR A 102 11.79 -5.27 -5.45
CA THR A 102 13.00 -4.57 -5.03
C THR A 102 12.68 -3.09 -4.86
N PHE A 103 13.10 -2.51 -3.74
CA PHE A 103 12.90 -1.09 -3.48
C PHE A 103 14.06 -0.48 -2.70
N LEU A 104 14.21 0.83 -2.87
CA LEU A 104 15.17 1.65 -2.13
C LEU A 104 14.45 2.32 -0.96
N ASN A 105 14.92 2.06 0.25
CA ASN A 105 14.51 2.83 1.43
C ASN A 105 15.46 4.03 1.56
N LEU A 106 14.95 5.24 1.40
CA LEU A 106 15.68 6.50 1.41
C LEU A 106 15.61 7.08 2.82
N VAL A 107 16.73 7.09 3.53
CA VAL A 107 16.79 7.38 4.96
C VAL A 107 17.56 8.67 5.22
N ARG A 108 17.02 9.50 6.10
CA ARG A 108 17.74 10.59 6.75
C ARG A 108 18.21 10.12 8.13
N GLY A 109 19.50 10.29 8.44
CA GLY A 109 20.07 9.87 9.71
C GLY A 109 20.57 8.42 9.71
N GLU A 110 20.86 7.90 10.88
CA GLU A 110 21.31 6.51 11.08
C GLU A 110 20.10 5.57 11.14
N ARG A 111 20.27 4.37 10.61
CA ARG A 111 19.22 3.34 10.64
C ARG A 111 19.27 2.57 11.95
N GLU A 112 18.84 3.20 13.01
CA GLU A 112 18.71 2.57 14.32
C GLU A 112 17.24 2.21 14.58
N HIS A 113 16.91 0.93 14.49
CA HIS A 113 15.54 0.46 14.72
C HIS A 113 15.19 0.31 16.21
N GLU A 114 16.19 0.19 17.07
CA GLU A 114 16.02 -0.15 18.48
C GLU A 114 16.17 1.03 19.45
N ASN A 115 16.80 2.10 19.03
CA ASN A 115 17.00 3.29 19.83
C ASN A 115 16.07 4.43 19.41
N TYR A 116 15.72 5.32 20.34
CA TYR A 116 14.83 6.47 20.17
C TYR A 116 15.37 7.56 19.21
N GLY A 117 16.16 7.18 18.21
CA GLY A 117 16.61 8.03 17.13
C GLY A 117 15.51 8.36 16.13
N ILE A 118 15.84 9.14 15.12
CA ILE A 118 14.89 9.60 14.09
C ILE A 118 14.25 8.44 13.31
N THR A 119 14.95 7.30 13.19
CA THR A 119 14.46 6.09 12.49
C THR A 119 13.78 5.09 13.42
N HIS A 120 13.51 5.46 14.67
CA HIS A 120 12.84 4.58 15.63
C HIS A 120 11.53 4.04 15.08
N THR A 121 11.30 2.74 15.30
CA THR A 121 10.08 2.06 14.88
C THR A 121 9.32 1.53 16.09
N ILE A 122 8.02 1.73 16.09
CA ILE A 122 7.13 1.15 17.09
C ILE A 122 6.26 0.10 16.41
N LYS A 123 6.36 -1.14 16.89
CA LYS A 123 5.58 -2.27 16.37
C LYS A 123 4.08 -2.00 16.52
N HIS A 124 3.37 -2.14 15.42
CA HIS A 124 1.91 -1.99 15.37
C HIS A 124 1.35 -2.96 14.33
N VAL A 125 1.07 -4.18 14.77
CA VAL A 125 0.56 -5.23 13.88
C VAL A 125 -0.93 -5.03 13.67
N PHE A 126 -1.32 -4.63 12.47
CA PHE A 126 -2.72 -4.43 12.07
C PHE A 126 -3.11 -5.15 10.78
N VAL A 127 -2.15 -5.86 10.17
CA VAL A 127 -2.36 -6.82 9.09
C VAL A 127 -1.71 -8.14 9.51
N ASP A 128 -2.51 -9.17 9.68
CA ASP A 128 -2.05 -10.52 9.99
C ASP A 128 -1.93 -11.40 8.72
N GLU A 129 -1.48 -12.63 8.90
CA GLU A 129 -1.33 -13.60 7.81
C GLU A 129 -2.67 -13.88 7.09
N LYS A 130 -3.78 -13.96 7.84
CA LYS A 130 -5.10 -14.22 7.26
C LYS A 130 -5.55 -13.06 6.37
N GLU A 131 -5.38 -11.83 6.84
CA GLU A 131 -5.71 -10.63 6.04
C GLU A 131 -4.79 -10.51 4.81
N LYS A 132 -3.50 -10.81 4.94
CA LYS A 132 -2.57 -10.87 3.81
C LYS A 132 -3.06 -11.83 2.72
N GLU A 133 -3.39 -13.08 3.07
CA GLU A 133 -3.89 -14.07 2.13
C GLU A 133 -5.20 -13.62 1.48
N LEU A 134 -6.09 -13.00 2.27
CA LEU A 134 -7.34 -12.43 1.76
C LEU A 134 -7.05 -11.37 0.69
N LEU A 135 -6.19 -10.39 0.99
CA LEU A 135 -5.84 -9.32 0.06
C LEU A 135 -5.22 -9.85 -1.22
N LEU A 136 -4.24 -10.77 -1.11
CA LEU A 136 -3.58 -11.36 -2.29
C LEU A 136 -4.53 -12.16 -3.17
N SER A 137 -5.57 -12.77 -2.60
CA SER A 137 -6.55 -13.57 -3.35
C SER A 137 -7.63 -12.74 -4.04
N CYS A 138 -8.05 -11.62 -3.43
CA CYS A 138 -9.21 -10.86 -3.89
C CYS A 138 -8.88 -9.53 -4.58
N TYR A 139 -7.69 -8.97 -4.38
CA TYR A 139 -7.30 -7.67 -4.95
C TYR A 139 -7.13 -7.75 -6.47
N LYS A 140 -7.61 -6.72 -7.19
CA LYS A 140 -7.55 -6.62 -8.66
C LYS A 140 -6.56 -5.54 -9.07
N PHE A 141 -5.41 -5.98 -9.54
CA PHE A 141 -4.28 -5.11 -9.91
C PHE A 141 -4.41 -4.54 -11.32
N GLU A 142 -5.27 -5.15 -12.14
CA GLU A 142 -5.44 -4.81 -13.55
C GLU A 142 -6.88 -4.40 -13.85
N CYS A 143 -7.04 -3.58 -14.87
CA CYS A 143 -8.35 -3.26 -15.41
C CYS A 143 -9.00 -4.49 -16.03
N ARG A 144 -10.16 -4.89 -15.53
CA ARG A 144 -10.89 -6.08 -15.99
C ARG A 144 -11.39 -5.96 -17.44
N SER A 145 -11.43 -4.74 -18.00
CA SER A 145 -11.87 -4.51 -19.38
C SER A 145 -10.72 -4.48 -20.38
N CYS A 146 -9.53 -3.95 -20.04
CA CYS A 146 -8.46 -3.75 -21.02
C CYS A 146 -7.07 -4.21 -20.55
N GLY A 147 -6.94 -4.82 -19.37
CA GLY A 147 -5.68 -5.32 -18.83
C GLY A 147 -4.67 -4.25 -18.40
N ASN A 148 -5.05 -2.97 -18.37
CA ASN A 148 -4.13 -1.91 -17.95
C ASN A 148 -3.79 -2.05 -16.47
N GLU A 149 -2.50 -2.14 -16.13
CA GLU A 149 -2.01 -2.27 -14.75
C GLU A 149 -1.98 -0.93 -13.99
N LYS A 150 -2.05 0.21 -14.70
CA LYS A 150 -2.08 1.53 -14.07
C LYS A 150 -3.51 1.97 -13.80
N LEU A 151 -3.98 1.68 -12.60
CA LEU A 151 -5.29 2.10 -12.11
C LEU A 151 -5.13 3.23 -11.10
N LYS A 152 -6.01 4.23 -11.19
CA LYS A 152 -6.08 5.34 -10.24
C LYS A 152 -7.25 5.12 -9.29
N ARG A 153 -6.98 5.05 -7.97
CA ARG A 153 -8.04 5.04 -6.96
C ARG A 153 -8.77 6.39 -6.96
N VAL A 154 -10.09 6.37 -7.07
CA VAL A 154 -10.94 7.57 -7.07
C VAL A 154 -11.81 7.69 -5.83
N ILE A 155 -12.14 6.57 -5.18
CA ILE A 155 -12.91 6.54 -3.93
C ILE A 155 -12.33 5.45 -3.03
N SER A 156 -12.24 5.72 -1.73
CA SER A 156 -12.03 4.72 -0.69
C SER A 156 -12.98 4.99 0.47
N LEU A 157 -13.73 3.97 0.85
CA LEU A 157 -14.59 3.97 2.03
C LEU A 157 -13.98 3.13 3.18
N GLY A 158 -12.68 2.84 3.07
CA GLY A 158 -11.97 1.98 4.02
C GLY A 158 -12.41 0.53 3.96
N TYR A 159 -12.31 -0.17 5.07
CA TYR A 159 -12.68 -1.57 5.20
C TYR A 159 -14.14 -1.70 5.61
N GLN A 160 -14.92 -2.46 4.85
CA GLN A 160 -16.35 -2.67 5.05
C GLN A 160 -16.69 -4.17 5.07
N PRO A 161 -17.70 -4.58 5.86
CA PRO A 161 -18.23 -5.94 5.74
C PRO A 161 -19.01 -6.11 4.43
N LEU A 162 -19.20 -7.36 4.01
CA LEU A 162 -20.12 -7.66 2.91
C LEU A 162 -21.56 -7.36 3.35
N ALA A 163 -22.31 -6.62 2.53
CA ALA A 163 -23.63 -6.07 2.88
C ALA A 163 -24.65 -7.14 3.29
N ASN A 164 -24.60 -8.33 2.67
CA ASN A 164 -25.55 -9.41 2.93
C ASN A 164 -25.00 -10.52 3.85
N ASN A 165 -23.79 -10.35 4.39
CA ASN A 165 -23.22 -11.32 5.32
C ASN A 165 -23.66 -11.00 6.75
N LEU A 166 -24.86 -11.43 7.11
CA LEU A 166 -25.45 -11.21 8.44
C LEU A 166 -24.78 -12.12 9.47
N LEU A 167 -24.42 -11.54 10.62
CA LEU A 167 -23.84 -12.28 11.73
C LEU A 167 -24.92 -13.03 12.50
N ASN A 168 -24.64 -14.30 12.83
CA ASN A 168 -25.58 -15.13 13.61
C ASN A 168 -25.53 -14.83 15.11
N LYS A 169 -24.43 -14.28 15.61
CA LYS A 169 -24.20 -14.00 17.04
C LYS A 169 -23.57 -12.62 17.23
N LYS A 170 -23.93 -11.92 18.31
CA LYS A 170 -23.35 -10.62 18.67
C LYS A 170 -21.83 -10.65 18.94
N THR A 171 -21.28 -11.82 19.28
CA THR A 171 -19.85 -12.04 19.53
C THR A 171 -19.06 -12.35 18.27
N GLU A 172 -19.75 -12.60 17.16
CA GLU A 172 -19.13 -12.88 15.86
C GLU A 172 -18.59 -11.57 15.25
N LYS A 173 -17.41 -11.65 14.62
CA LYS A 173 -16.81 -10.51 13.92
C LYS A 173 -16.95 -10.69 12.43
N ALA A 174 -17.45 -9.65 11.75
CA ALA A 174 -17.51 -9.64 10.30
C ALA A 174 -16.10 -9.65 9.70
N GLU A 175 -15.92 -10.39 8.60
CA GLU A 175 -14.77 -10.27 7.75
C GLU A 175 -14.86 -8.94 6.98
N LEU A 176 -13.78 -8.14 6.99
CA LEU A 176 -13.78 -6.82 6.39
C LEU A 176 -12.93 -6.82 5.11
N TYR A 177 -13.39 -6.09 4.10
CA TYR A 177 -12.74 -5.95 2.80
C TYR A 177 -12.57 -4.48 2.44
N PRO A 178 -11.48 -4.11 1.72
CA PRO A 178 -11.36 -2.76 1.17
C PRO A 178 -12.54 -2.45 0.23
N LEU A 179 -13.25 -1.37 0.50
CA LEU A 179 -14.30 -0.86 -0.40
C LEU A 179 -13.80 0.37 -1.11
N GLU A 180 -13.21 0.14 -2.27
CA GLU A 180 -12.52 1.15 -3.08
C GLU A 180 -12.92 1.03 -4.54
N VAL A 181 -12.93 2.17 -5.23
CA VAL A 181 -13.16 2.24 -6.68
C VAL A 181 -11.91 2.73 -7.37
N ASN A 182 -11.46 1.97 -8.34
CA ASN A 182 -10.35 2.29 -9.23
C ASN A 182 -10.86 2.68 -10.63
N TYR A 183 -10.24 3.71 -11.19
CA TYR A 183 -10.48 4.20 -12.54
C TYR A 183 -9.33 3.85 -13.46
N CYS A 184 -9.63 3.38 -14.64
CA CYS A 184 -8.66 3.09 -15.70
C CYS A 184 -8.54 4.26 -16.67
N ASN A 185 -7.40 4.93 -16.70
CA ASN A 185 -7.15 6.05 -17.63
C ASN A 185 -7.10 5.64 -19.11
N LYS A 186 -6.92 4.32 -19.41
CA LYS A 186 -6.82 3.81 -20.77
C LYS A 186 -8.18 3.57 -21.43
N CYS A 187 -9.13 2.98 -20.71
CA CYS A 187 -10.44 2.62 -21.28
C CYS A 187 -11.63 3.22 -20.51
N HIS A 188 -11.36 4.09 -19.53
CA HIS A 188 -12.36 4.81 -18.72
C HIS A 188 -13.28 3.92 -17.89
N ASN A 189 -12.92 2.64 -17.68
CA ASN A 189 -13.65 1.74 -16.81
C ASN A 189 -13.45 2.09 -15.34
N CYS A 190 -14.53 2.06 -14.56
CA CYS A 190 -14.50 2.10 -13.12
C CYS A 190 -14.77 0.69 -12.58
N GLN A 191 -13.96 0.25 -11.60
CA GLN A 191 -14.10 -1.07 -11.00
C GLN A 191 -13.76 -1.06 -9.51
N LEU A 192 -14.33 -2.00 -8.75
CA LEU A 192 -13.89 -2.24 -7.38
C LEU A 192 -12.47 -2.78 -7.37
N SER A 193 -11.66 -2.35 -6.38
CA SER A 193 -10.30 -2.84 -6.15
C SER A 193 -10.27 -4.31 -5.72
N VAL A 194 -11.38 -4.79 -5.15
CA VAL A 194 -11.51 -6.14 -4.60
C VAL A 194 -12.67 -6.88 -5.29
N ALA A 195 -12.47 -8.16 -5.61
CA ALA A 195 -13.53 -9.06 -6.03
C ALA A 195 -13.55 -10.26 -5.08
N VAL A 196 -14.53 -10.30 -4.21
CA VAL A 196 -14.74 -11.39 -3.26
C VAL A 196 -15.34 -12.62 -3.96
N ASP A 197 -14.92 -13.82 -3.55
CA ASP A 197 -15.47 -15.07 -4.07
C ASP A 197 -16.99 -15.08 -3.86
N PRO A 198 -17.80 -15.28 -4.92
CA PRO A 198 -19.26 -15.35 -4.82
C PRO A 198 -19.78 -16.37 -3.79
N LYS A 199 -19.03 -17.45 -3.55
CA LYS A 199 -19.37 -18.46 -2.53
C LYS A 199 -19.33 -17.93 -1.10
N LYS A 200 -18.63 -16.81 -0.86
CA LYS A 200 -18.65 -16.13 0.44
C LYS A 200 -19.85 -15.18 0.60
N ASN A 201 -20.53 -14.85 -0.49
CA ASN A 201 -21.79 -14.11 -0.50
C ASN A 201 -22.96 -15.12 -0.42
N VAL A 202 -23.15 -15.76 0.72
CA VAL A 202 -24.27 -16.68 0.91
C VAL A 202 -25.53 -15.83 1.07
N PHE A 203 -26.43 -15.96 0.10
CA PHE A 203 -27.81 -15.54 0.22
C PHE A 203 -28.58 -16.63 0.97
#